data_c9817b81128fe9c570caebf567acc8f2
#
_entry.id   c9817b81128fe9c570caebf567acc8f2
#
_cell.length_a   1.000
_cell.length_b   1.000
_cell.length_c   1.000
_cell.angle_alpha   90.00
_cell.angle_beta   90.00
_cell.angle_gamma   90.00
#
_symmetry.space_group_name_H-M   'P 1'
#
loop_
_entity.id
_entity.type
_entity.pdbx_description
1 polymer ?
#
loop_
_entity_poly.entity_id
_entity_poly.type
_entity_poly.pdbx_seq_one_letter_code
_entity_poly.pdbx_strand_id
1 'polypeptide(L)' 'MLYNYDKKMEGIVMFSEQVKHVRKILDYSQDKLAQILGVSFATINRWENSKNTPSKLAQKSFYDFCESNFIDVEELKKL' A
#
# COMPACT_ATOMS: atom_id res chain seq x y z
N MET A 1 12.56 10.11 21.74
CA MET A 1 12.01 10.21 21.39
C MET A 1 11.71 10.04 21.13
N LEU A 2 11.89 10.02 20.87
CA LEU A 2 11.42 10.15 20.39
C LEU A 2 11.01 9.62 20.02
N TYR A 3 11.12 9.42 19.64
CA TYR A 3 10.57 9.13 19.02
C TYR A 3 10.15 8.51 18.54
N ASN A 4 10.38 8.26 18.37
CA ASN A 4 9.69 7.91 17.76
C ASN A 4 9.29 7.86 17.54
N TYR A 5 9.43 8.51 17.18
CA TYR A 5 8.86 8.92 16.70
C TYR A 5 8.74 8.96 15.93
N ASP A 6 9.15 9.09 15.48
CA ASP A 6 8.95 9.44 14.69
C ASP A 6 8.64 9.32 13.60
N LYS A 7 8.89 8.96 13.05
CA LYS A 7 8.63 8.87 11.97
C LYS A 7 7.38 9.07 11.53
N LYS A 8 6.72 8.61 11.96
CA LYS A 8 5.53 8.83 11.65
C LYS A 8 5.15 10.04 12.13
N MET A 9 5.99 10.73 12.56
CA MET A 9 5.67 11.85 13.07
C MET A 9 4.97 12.69 12.18
N GLU A 10 5.16 12.56 11.00
CA GLU A 10 4.43 13.39 10.11
C GLU A 10 3.17 12.73 9.70
N GLY A 11 2.94 11.54 10.14
CA GLY A 11 1.73 10.84 9.78
C GLY A 11 1.69 10.44 8.33
N ILE A 12 2.83 10.38 7.69
CA ILE A 12 2.92 9.98 6.29
C ILE A 12 3.44 8.57 6.20
N VAL A 13 2.67 7.70 5.59
CA VAL A 13 3.04 6.30 5.45
C VAL A 13 3.43 6.05 4.00
N MET A 14 4.59 5.43 3.79
CA MET A 14 5.04 5.13 2.45
C MET A 14 4.09 4.20 1.75
N PHE A 15 3.96 4.38 0.44
CA PHE A 15 3.08 3.55 -0.37
C PHE A 15 3.43 2.07 -0.22
N SER A 16 4.72 1.75 -0.16
CA SER A 16 5.15 0.35 0.01
C SER A 16 4.56 -0.27 1.27
N GLU A 17 4.52 0.48 2.36
CA GLU A 17 3.96 -0.03 3.60
C GLU A 17 2.45 -0.16 3.53
N GLN A 18 1.80 0.74 2.82
CA GLN A 18 0.35 0.65 2.62
C GLN A 18 -0.03 -0.62 1.88
N VAL A 19 0.71 -0.95 0.83
CA VAL A 19 0.43 -2.17 0.05
C VAL A 19 0.61 -3.41 0.91
N LYS A 20 1.71 -3.47 1.66
CA LYS A 20 1.96 -4.61 2.55
C LYS A 20 0.85 -4.76 3.58
N HIS A 21 0.41 -3.64 4.13
CA HIS A 21 -0.61 -3.63 5.16
C HIS A 21 -1.94 -4.17 4.61
N VAL A 22 -2.32 -3.71 3.43
CA VAL A 22 -3.57 -4.16 2.81
C VAL A 22 -3.50 -5.65 2.52
N ARG A 23 -2.35 -6.15 2.02
CA ARG A 23 -2.22 -7.59 1.78
C ARG A 23 -2.41 -8.37 3.07
N LYS A 24 -1.88 -7.88 4.18
CA LYS A 24 -2.03 -8.57 5.45
C LYS A 24 -3.47 -8.57 5.93
N ILE A 25 -4.16 -7.45 5.78
CA ILE A 25 -5.56 -7.37 6.16
C ILE A 25 -6.38 -8.39 5.40
N LEU A 26 -6.13 -8.53 4.10
CA LEU A 26 -6.89 -9.41 3.24
C LEU A 26 -6.34 -10.83 3.18
N ASP A 27 -5.20 -11.05 3.81
CA ASP A 27 -4.52 -12.35 3.82
C ASP A 27 -4.20 -12.80 2.39
N TYR A 28 -3.69 -11.87 1.58
CA TYR A 28 -3.32 -12.15 0.20
C TYR A 28 -1.82 -12.26 0.06
N SER A 29 -1.38 -13.17 -0.82
CA SER A 29 0.01 -13.20 -1.26
C SER A 29 0.21 -12.05 -2.26
N GLN A 30 1.47 -11.75 -2.56
CA GLN A 30 1.77 -10.76 -3.59
C GLN A 30 1.18 -11.21 -4.93
N ASP A 31 1.25 -12.50 -5.22
CA ASP A 31 0.74 -13.04 -6.47
C ASP A 31 -0.78 -12.87 -6.55
N LYS A 32 -1.47 -13.13 -5.46
CA LYS A 32 -2.92 -12.97 -5.42
C LYS A 32 -3.32 -11.52 -5.67
N LEU A 33 -2.64 -10.59 -5.00
CA LEU A 33 -2.95 -9.18 -5.19
C LEU A 33 -2.67 -8.76 -6.63
N ALA A 34 -1.56 -9.25 -7.21
CA ALA A 34 -1.23 -8.92 -8.59
C ALA A 34 -2.34 -9.39 -9.53
N GLN A 35 -2.84 -10.61 -9.34
CA GLN A 35 -3.90 -11.14 -10.18
C GLN A 35 -5.17 -10.27 -10.08
N ILE A 36 -5.53 -9.90 -8.88
CA ILE A 36 -6.76 -9.14 -8.68
C ILE A 36 -6.65 -7.74 -9.27
N LEU A 37 -5.50 -7.10 -9.13
CA LEU A 37 -5.29 -5.76 -9.67
C LEU A 37 -4.98 -5.76 -11.16
N GLY A 38 -4.74 -6.94 -11.74
CA GLY A 38 -4.42 -7.01 -13.15
C GLY A 38 -3.04 -6.52 -13.50
N VAL A 39 -2.09 -6.67 -12.58
CA VAL A 39 -0.70 -6.28 -12.81
C VAL A 39 0.19 -7.50 -12.60
N SER A 40 1.47 -7.37 -12.94
CA SER A 40 2.40 -8.48 -12.76
C SER A 40 2.82 -8.62 -11.31
N PHE A 41 3.28 -9.83 -10.95
CA PHE A 41 3.88 -10.06 -9.65
C PHE A 41 5.04 -9.09 -9.42
N ALA A 42 5.85 -8.88 -10.46
CA ALA A 42 7.00 -7.99 -10.34
C ALA A 42 6.56 -6.55 -9.98
N THR A 43 5.40 -6.14 -10.47
CA THR A 43 4.89 -4.81 -10.14
C THR A 43 4.58 -4.71 -8.66
N ILE A 44 3.88 -5.69 -8.10
CA ILE A 44 3.56 -5.68 -6.67
C ILE A 44 4.84 -5.74 -5.85
N ASN A 45 5.76 -6.62 -6.24
CA ASN A 45 7.02 -6.75 -5.53
C ASN A 45 7.78 -5.42 -5.51
N ARG A 46 7.81 -4.73 -6.65
CA ARG A 46 8.47 -3.43 -6.73
C ARG A 46 7.78 -2.39 -5.86
N TRP A 47 6.44 -2.38 -5.86
CA TRP A 47 5.70 -1.44 -5.01
C TRP A 47 6.06 -1.63 -3.53
N GLU A 48 6.23 -2.87 -3.10
CA GLU A 48 6.51 -3.16 -1.70
C GLU A 48 7.96 -2.96 -1.30
N ASN A 49 8.87 -2.98 -2.27
CA ASN A 49 10.29 -2.87 -1.97
C ASN A 49 10.94 -1.57 -2.44
N SER A 50 10.18 -0.71 -3.10
CA SER A 50 10.72 0.53 -3.61
C SER A 50 10.41 1.68 -2.66
N LYS A 51 11.35 2.60 -2.55
CA LYS A 51 11.10 3.82 -1.80
C LYS A 51 10.43 4.86 -2.67
N ASN A 52 10.35 4.60 -3.97
CA ASN A 52 9.73 5.54 -4.89
C ASN A 52 8.25 5.23 -5.01
N THR A 53 7.44 6.26 -5.01
CA THR A 53 6.00 6.12 -5.15
C THR A 53 5.68 5.88 -6.63
N PRO A 54 4.79 4.95 -6.95
CA PRO A 54 4.43 4.73 -8.36
C PRO A 54 3.62 5.89 -8.90
N SER A 55 3.28 5.82 -10.18
CA SER A 55 2.52 6.88 -10.84
C SER A 55 1.18 7.11 -10.15
N LYS A 56 0.60 8.28 -10.38
CA LYS A 56 -0.69 8.58 -9.78
C LYS A 56 -1.79 7.65 -10.26
N LEU A 57 -1.68 7.19 -11.51
CA LEU A 57 -2.66 6.25 -12.03
C LEU A 57 -2.56 4.92 -11.31
N ALA A 58 -1.35 4.45 -11.06
CA ALA A 58 -1.16 3.20 -10.34
C ALA A 58 -1.67 3.32 -8.91
N GLN A 59 -1.39 4.45 -8.26
CA GLN A 59 -1.88 4.70 -6.91
C GLN A 59 -3.41 4.70 -6.89
N LYS A 60 -4.04 5.36 -7.86
CA LYS A 60 -5.49 5.40 -7.92
C LYS A 60 -6.07 4.01 -8.05
N SER A 61 -5.48 3.19 -8.89
CA SER A 61 -5.92 1.81 -9.08
C SER A 61 -5.89 1.05 -7.76
N PHE A 62 -4.80 1.21 -7.02
CA PHE A 62 -4.66 0.54 -5.72
C PHE A 62 -5.69 1.07 -4.72
N TYR A 63 -5.88 2.39 -4.65
CA TYR A 63 -6.83 2.95 -3.70
C TYR A 63 -8.28 2.63 -4.06
N ASP A 64 -8.61 2.57 -5.35
CA ASP A 64 -9.94 2.14 -5.76
C ASP A 64 -10.20 0.70 -5.30
N PHE A 65 -9.19 -0.15 -5.42
CA PHE A 65 -9.29 -1.52 -4.93
C PHE A 65 -9.52 -1.54 -3.41
N CYS A 66 -8.80 -0.71 -2.68
CA CYS A 66 -8.97 -0.64 -1.23
C CYS A 66 -10.40 -0.28 -0.87
N GLU A 67 -10.93 0.75 -1.52
CA GLU A 67 -12.29 1.20 -1.25
C GLU A 67 -13.32 0.13 -1.59
N SER A 68 -13.08 -0.62 -2.66
CA SER A 68 -13.98 -1.72 -3.02
C SER A 68 -14.00 -2.80 -1.96
N ASN A 69 -12.97 -2.87 -1.16
CA ASN A 69 -12.87 -3.86 -0.08
C ASN A 69 -13.11 -3.24 1.29
N PHE A 70 -13.75 -2.07 1.30
CA PHE A 70 -14.12 -1.39 2.54
C PHE A 70 -12.92 -1.03 3.42
N ILE A 71 -11.77 -0.77 2.80
CA ILE A 71 -10.59 -0.32 3.51
C ILE A 71 -10.53 1.20 3.38
N ASP A 72 -10.51 1.88 4.52
CA ASP A 72 -10.50 3.34 4.55
C ASP A 72 -9.13 3.84 4.14
N VAL A 73 -9.05 4.47 2.97
CA VAL A 73 -7.79 4.95 2.42
C VAL A 73 -7.17 6.05 3.29
N GLU A 74 -8.01 6.90 3.88
CA GLU A 74 -7.46 7.96 4.74
C GLU A 74 -6.78 7.38 5.97
N GLU A 75 -7.37 6.34 6.55
CA GLU A 75 -6.74 5.67 7.68
C GLU A 75 -5.48 4.94 7.25
N LEU A 76 -5.51 4.34 6.06
CA LEU A 76 -4.37 3.62 5.53
C LEU A 76 -3.16 4.54 5.40
N LYS A 77 -3.38 5.76 4.98
CA LYS A 77 -2.30 6.73 4.80
C LYS A 77 -1.71 7.23 6.11
N LYS A 78 -2.37 6.92 7.22
CA LYS A 78 -1.94 7.40 8.54
C LYS A 78 -1.43 6.31 9.45
N LEU A 79 -1.19 5.14 8.95
CA LEU A 79 -0.80 3.99 9.78
C LEU A 79 0.35 4.26 10.73
#